data_e5de8add72bd660657c16a4ca317b900
#
_entry.id   e5de8add72bd660657c16a4ca317b900
#
_cell.length_a   1.000
_cell.length_b   1.000
_cell.length_c   1.000
_cell.angle_alpha   90.00
_cell.angle_beta   90.00
_cell.angle_gamma   90.00
#
_symmetry.space_group_name_H-M   'P 1'
#
loop_
_entity.id
_entity.type
_entity.pdbx_description
1 polymer ?
#
loop_
_entity_poly.entity_id
_entity_poly.type
_entity_poly.pdbx_seq_one_letter_code
_entity_poly.pdbx_strand_id
1 'polypeptide(L)'
;TVSVLPEAEEVEVDLDGQAETLSADLVVHGAGRVAALADLNLEAAGVDYSDKGIVVAPHLQSTTNSAVFAAGDSADTDGMPLTPVAVIEGKVAASNMLKDTQTAPDYAGIPTAVFTVPEVARVGMLESEARDAGYDVDVRFTDTGDWYSNYRIGETSAAAKVLVDKSNGKILGAHLFGPEYGELINFFGLAIKLGLAAKQLKSMTAAYPSVGSDLGSLL
;
A
#
# COMPACT_ATOMS: atom_id res chain seq x y z
N THR A 1 22.64 6.40 5.09
CA THR A 1 22.57 6.04 6.53
C THR A 1 22.53 7.33 7.33
N VAL A 2 21.69 7.40 8.35
CA VAL A 2 21.61 8.53 9.28
C VAL A 2 22.00 8.01 10.66
N SER A 3 23.01 8.57 11.26
CA SER A 3 23.45 8.25 12.62
C SER A 3 23.27 9.48 13.51
N VAL A 4 22.68 9.30 14.68
CA VAL A 4 22.57 10.35 15.71
C VAL A 4 23.69 10.12 16.71
N LEU A 5 24.55 11.11 16.90
CA LEU A 5 25.62 11.05 17.89
C LEU A 5 25.04 11.35 19.28
N PRO A 6 25.19 10.46 20.26
CA PRO A 6 24.78 10.76 21.63
C PRO A 6 25.61 11.90 22.17
N GLU A 7 24.98 12.95 22.71
CA GLU A 7 25.54 14.15 23.30
C GLU A 7 25.84 15.34 22.36
N ALA A 8 25.47 15.30 21.07
CA ALA A 8 25.67 16.43 20.17
C ALA A 8 24.36 16.83 19.49
N GLU A 9 24.18 18.12 19.27
CA GLU A 9 23.19 18.71 18.37
C GLU A 9 23.61 18.50 16.90
N GLU A 10 24.39 17.45 16.63
CA GLU A 10 24.99 17.14 15.34
C GLU A 10 24.54 15.78 14.83
N VAL A 11 24.26 15.69 13.54
CA VAL A 11 23.85 14.50 12.84
C VAL A 11 24.80 14.23 11.70
N GLU A 12 25.37 13.05 11.65
CA GLU A 12 26.13 12.60 10.50
C GLU A 12 25.17 11.92 9.48
N VAL A 13 25.11 12.48 8.28
CA VAL A 13 24.30 11.95 7.18
C VAL A 13 25.25 11.44 6.11
N ASP A 14 25.16 10.14 5.80
CA ASP A 14 25.85 9.55 4.65
C ASP A 14 24.93 9.60 3.43
N LEU A 15 25.25 10.46 2.49
CA LEU A 15 24.61 10.61 1.20
C LEU A 15 25.55 10.05 0.13
N ASP A 16 25.21 8.91 -0.46
CA ASP A 16 25.92 8.27 -1.57
C ASP A 16 27.43 8.05 -1.30
N GLY A 17 27.81 7.68 -0.07
CA GLY A 17 29.19 7.42 0.33
C GLY A 17 29.99 8.67 0.70
N GLN A 18 29.33 9.82 0.84
CA GLN A 18 29.92 11.03 1.40
C GLN A 18 29.25 11.34 2.76
N ALA A 19 30.03 11.25 3.83
CA ALA A 19 29.56 11.64 5.16
C ALA A 19 29.57 13.17 5.29
N GLU A 20 28.41 13.75 5.56
CA GLU A 20 28.25 15.17 5.86
C GLU A 20 27.69 15.33 7.26
N THR A 21 28.34 16.17 8.07
CA THR A 21 27.86 16.49 9.42
C THR A 21 26.93 17.70 9.34
N LEU A 22 25.67 17.50 9.75
CA LEU A 22 24.67 18.55 9.83
C LEU A 22 24.36 18.87 11.28
N SER A 23 24.24 20.16 11.60
CA SER A 23 23.77 20.62 12.91
C SER A 23 22.26 20.87 12.85
N ALA A 24 21.52 20.31 13.81
CA ALA A 24 20.06 20.43 13.87
C ALA A 24 19.55 20.35 15.30
N ASP A 25 18.50 21.12 15.62
CA ASP A 25 17.82 21.07 16.93
C ASP A 25 17.00 19.79 17.12
N LEU A 26 16.58 19.16 16.02
CA LEU A 26 15.77 17.94 16.04
C LEU A 26 16.03 17.10 14.80
N VAL A 27 16.19 15.80 15.00
CA VAL A 27 16.28 14.80 13.92
C VAL A 27 15.03 13.95 13.90
N VAL A 28 14.34 13.92 12.76
CA VAL A 28 13.18 13.07 12.55
C VAL A 28 13.58 11.90 11.66
N HIS A 29 13.62 10.70 12.24
CA HIS A 29 13.94 9.46 11.53
C HIS A 29 12.66 8.85 10.95
N GLY A 30 12.55 8.82 9.61
CA GLY A 30 11.44 8.23 8.87
C GLY A 30 11.90 7.17 7.84
N ALA A 31 13.05 6.52 8.04
CA ALA A 31 13.70 5.65 7.06
C ALA A 31 13.17 4.19 7.06
N GLY A 32 11.89 3.98 7.35
CA GLY A 32 11.25 2.68 7.29
C GLY A 32 11.24 1.91 8.62
N ARG A 33 10.78 0.68 8.54
CA ARG A 33 10.59 -0.24 9.67
C ARG A 33 11.15 -1.61 9.30
N VAL A 34 11.64 -2.34 10.30
CA VAL A 34 12.04 -3.75 10.20
C VAL A 34 11.19 -4.57 11.15
N ALA A 35 11.01 -5.87 10.85
CA ALA A 35 10.30 -6.77 11.71
C ALA A 35 11.04 -6.94 13.05
N ALA A 36 10.35 -6.79 14.19
CA ALA A 36 10.92 -6.92 15.53
C ALA A 36 10.98 -8.39 15.95
N LEU A 37 11.94 -9.13 15.41
CA LEU A 37 12.07 -10.58 15.59
C LEU A 37 13.22 -11.00 16.53
N ALA A 38 14.13 -10.09 16.86
CA ALA A 38 15.39 -10.39 17.55
C ALA A 38 15.22 -11.13 18.89
N ASP A 39 14.16 -10.81 19.63
CA ASP A 39 13.91 -11.38 20.97
C ASP A 39 13.16 -12.73 20.94
N LEU A 40 12.79 -13.24 19.75
CA LEU A 40 11.98 -14.45 19.61
C LEU A 40 12.80 -15.76 19.58
N ASN A 41 14.14 -15.65 19.48
CA ASN A 41 15.05 -16.82 19.39
C ASN A 41 14.60 -17.86 18.34
N LEU A 42 14.28 -17.38 17.14
CA LEU A 42 13.69 -18.16 16.05
C LEU A 42 14.59 -19.33 15.60
N GLU A 43 15.91 -19.15 15.67
CA GLU A 43 16.90 -20.21 15.35
C GLU A 43 16.73 -21.42 16.25
N ALA A 44 16.50 -21.22 17.56
CA ALA A 44 16.26 -22.32 18.49
C ALA A 44 14.94 -23.07 18.21
N ALA A 45 13.97 -22.37 17.58
CA ALA A 45 12.72 -22.97 17.14
C ALA A 45 12.79 -23.58 15.73
N GLY A 46 13.93 -23.47 15.03
CA GLY A 46 14.11 -23.95 13.66
C GLY A 46 13.22 -23.18 12.66
N VAL A 47 13.03 -21.88 12.88
CA VAL A 47 12.19 -21.01 12.05
C VAL A 47 13.07 -20.10 11.21
N ASP A 48 12.95 -20.18 9.89
CA ASP A 48 13.65 -19.31 8.96
C ASP A 48 12.99 -17.92 8.91
N TYR A 49 13.83 -16.88 8.85
CA TYR A 49 13.40 -15.50 8.75
C TYR A 49 14.39 -14.65 7.94
N SER A 50 13.93 -13.52 7.46
CA SER A 50 14.69 -12.53 6.72
C SER A 50 14.50 -11.12 7.33
N ASP A 51 15.10 -10.10 6.73
CA ASP A 51 14.87 -8.69 7.10
C ASP A 51 13.40 -8.26 6.88
N LYS A 52 12.65 -9.03 6.09
CA LYS A 52 11.22 -8.76 5.81
C LYS A 52 10.29 -9.45 6.81
N GLY A 53 10.73 -10.48 7.50
CA GLY A 53 9.89 -11.23 8.42
C GLY A 53 10.19 -12.73 8.44
N ILE A 54 9.36 -13.50 9.13
CA ILE A 54 9.39 -14.95 9.14
C ILE A 54 9.00 -15.48 7.76
N VAL A 55 9.81 -16.37 7.20
CA VAL A 55 9.56 -16.99 5.89
C VAL A 55 8.38 -17.95 5.99
N VAL A 56 7.30 -17.64 5.28
CA VAL A 56 6.05 -18.41 5.29
C VAL A 56 5.64 -18.88 3.90
N ALA A 57 4.91 -19.97 3.87
CA ALA A 57 4.19 -20.42 2.68
C ALA A 57 2.98 -19.50 2.42
N PRO A 58 2.33 -19.53 1.22
CA PRO A 58 1.19 -18.68 0.91
C PRO A 58 0.01 -18.77 1.91
N HIS A 59 -0.09 -19.86 2.66
CA HIS A 59 -1.08 -20.05 3.71
C HIS A 59 -0.62 -19.64 5.11
N LEU A 60 0.48 -18.86 5.20
CA LEU A 60 1.02 -18.22 6.40
C LEU A 60 1.67 -19.15 7.43
N GLN A 61 1.90 -20.42 7.10
CA GLN A 61 2.66 -21.36 7.92
C GLN A 61 4.15 -21.23 7.62
N SER A 62 5.00 -21.25 8.65
CA SER A 62 6.46 -21.27 8.45
C SER A 62 6.88 -22.42 7.53
N THR A 63 7.81 -22.13 6.62
CA THR A 63 8.33 -23.11 5.66
C THR A 63 9.22 -24.16 6.31
N THR A 64 9.77 -23.90 7.52
CA THR A 64 10.72 -24.77 8.22
C THR A 64 10.19 -25.36 9.51
N ASN A 65 9.14 -24.76 10.11
CA ASN A 65 8.50 -25.29 11.31
C ASN A 65 6.98 -25.25 11.20
N SER A 66 6.36 -26.40 10.98
CA SER A 66 4.90 -26.52 10.77
C SER A 66 4.04 -26.18 11.98
N ALA A 67 4.64 -26.02 13.17
CA ALA A 67 3.91 -25.57 14.37
C ALA A 67 3.80 -24.04 14.46
N VAL A 68 4.47 -23.30 13.56
CA VAL A 68 4.58 -21.84 13.59
C VAL A 68 3.83 -21.23 12.41
N PHE A 69 3.04 -20.21 12.69
CA PHE A 69 2.40 -19.32 11.72
C PHE A 69 2.82 -17.90 12.00
N ALA A 70 2.95 -17.08 10.94
CA ALA A 70 3.22 -15.65 11.07
C ALA A 70 2.29 -14.84 10.19
N ALA A 71 1.99 -13.61 10.61
CA ALA A 71 1.06 -12.71 9.93
C ALA A 71 1.43 -11.24 10.21
N GLY A 72 1.03 -10.34 9.31
CA GLY A 72 1.32 -8.92 9.39
C GLY A 72 2.80 -8.60 9.22
N ASP A 73 3.26 -7.50 9.80
CA ASP A 73 4.62 -6.97 9.64
C ASP A 73 5.73 -7.93 10.11
N SER A 74 5.39 -9.03 10.77
CA SER A 74 6.33 -10.06 11.21
C SER A 74 6.49 -11.22 10.22
N ALA A 75 5.72 -11.27 9.14
CA ALA A 75 5.74 -12.30 8.13
C ALA A 75 6.24 -11.77 6.78
N ASP A 76 7.11 -12.56 6.13
CA ASP A 76 7.54 -12.28 4.75
C ASP A 76 6.47 -12.80 3.79
N THR A 77 5.56 -11.90 3.39
CA THR A 77 4.42 -12.17 2.51
C THR A 77 4.39 -11.20 1.33
N ASP A 78 3.54 -11.47 0.35
CA ASP A 78 3.26 -10.52 -0.75
C ASP A 78 2.38 -9.33 -0.29
N GLY A 79 1.88 -9.37 0.95
CA GLY A 79 1.05 -8.30 1.53
C GLY A 79 1.86 -7.05 1.87
N MET A 80 1.29 -5.88 1.64
CA MET A 80 1.89 -4.63 2.10
C MET A 80 1.84 -4.54 3.64
N PRO A 81 2.85 -3.92 4.31
CA PRO A 81 2.87 -3.76 5.77
C PRO A 81 1.84 -2.71 6.22
N LEU A 82 0.57 -3.08 6.19
CA LEU A 82 -0.58 -2.26 6.52
C LEU A 82 -1.45 -2.94 7.59
N THR A 83 -2.03 -2.16 8.50
CA THR A 83 -2.95 -2.68 9.52
C THR A 83 -4.09 -3.54 8.96
N PRO A 84 -4.81 -3.16 7.87
CA PRO A 84 -5.84 -4.03 7.30
C PRO A 84 -5.29 -5.35 6.74
N VAL A 85 -4.07 -5.35 6.19
CA VAL A 85 -3.40 -6.57 5.71
C VAL A 85 -3.09 -7.49 6.88
N ALA A 86 -2.49 -6.97 7.95
CA ALA A 86 -2.22 -7.74 9.17
C ALA A 86 -3.48 -8.38 9.77
N VAL A 87 -4.63 -7.67 9.72
CA VAL A 87 -5.93 -8.21 10.17
C VAL A 87 -6.42 -9.34 9.28
N ILE A 88 -6.29 -9.22 7.95
CA ILE A 88 -6.67 -10.28 7.00
C ILE A 88 -5.79 -11.51 7.23
N GLU A 89 -4.48 -11.31 7.25
CA GLU A 89 -3.51 -12.39 7.45
C GLU A 89 -3.69 -13.08 8.80
N GLY A 90 -3.85 -12.33 9.89
CA GLY A 90 -4.09 -12.89 11.21
C GLY A 90 -5.35 -13.77 11.28
N LYS A 91 -6.43 -13.38 10.61
CA LYS A 91 -7.65 -14.19 10.48
C LYS A 91 -7.42 -15.48 9.68
N VAL A 92 -6.66 -15.38 8.58
CA VAL A 92 -6.34 -16.53 7.73
C VAL A 92 -5.41 -17.49 8.49
N ALA A 93 -4.35 -17.00 9.12
CA ALA A 93 -3.43 -17.82 9.93
C ALA A 93 -4.19 -18.54 11.04
N ALA A 94 -5.01 -17.83 11.82
CA ALA A 94 -5.80 -18.44 12.90
C ALA A 94 -6.80 -19.49 12.36
N SER A 95 -7.44 -19.23 11.21
CA SER A 95 -8.34 -20.20 10.58
C SER A 95 -7.60 -21.46 10.13
N ASN A 96 -6.42 -21.29 9.53
CA ASN A 96 -5.59 -22.41 9.08
C ASN A 96 -5.11 -23.27 10.24
N MET A 97 -4.67 -22.65 11.35
CA MET A 97 -4.29 -23.34 12.58
C MET A 97 -5.44 -24.18 13.17
N LEU A 98 -6.67 -23.62 13.19
CA LEU A 98 -7.81 -24.27 13.86
C LEU A 98 -8.50 -25.33 13.00
N LYS A 99 -8.45 -25.18 11.68
CA LYS A 99 -9.22 -26.03 10.75
C LYS A 99 -8.37 -26.96 9.89
N ASP A 100 -7.06 -26.95 10.11
CA ASP A 100 -6.09 -27.68 9.26
C ASP A 100 -6.31 -27.40 7.77
N THR A 101 -6.51 -26.10 7.43
CA THR A 101 -6.69 -25.61 6.05
C THR A 101 -5.44 -24.91 5.56
N GLN A 102 -5.32 -24.75 4.23
CA GLN A 102 -4.23 -24.05 3.57
C GLN A 102 -4.76 -22.88 2.72
N THR A 103 -5.64 -22.10 3.29
CA THR A 103 -6.19 -20.90 2.62
C THR A 103 -5.15 -19.79 2.59
N ALA A 104 -4.95 -19.16 1.44
CA ALA A 104 -4.10 -17.97 1.30
C ALA A 104 -4.92 -16.68 1.50
N PRO A 105 -4.30 -15.59 2.00
CA PRO A 105 -4.92 -14.28 2.00
C PRO A 105 -5.18 -13.78 0.57
N ASP A 106 -6.24 -13.01 0.38
CA ASP A 106 -6.52 -12.34 -0.87
C ASP A 106 -6.19 -10.85 -0.74
N TYR A 107 -5.11 -10.41 -1.39
CA TYR A 107 -4.60 -9.04 -1.37
C TYR A 107 -5.18 -8.14 -2.47
N ALA A 108 -6.08 -8.65 -3.32
CA ALA A 108 -6.65 -7.85 -4.40
C ALA A 108 -7.44 -6.65 -3.86
N GLY A 109 -7.18 -5.48 -4.43
CA GLY A 109 -7.94 -4.27 -4.17
C GLY A 109 -7.72 -3.63 -2.79
N ILE A 110 -6.59 -3.92 -2.12
CA ILE A 110 -6.23 -3.27 -0.86
C ILE A 110 -5.62 -1.90 -1.16
N PRO A 111 -6.28 -0.80 -0.75
CA PRO A 111 -5.75 0.53 -0.95
C PRO A 111 -4.72 0.91 0.10
N THR A 112 -3.85 1.87 -0.25
CA THR A 112 -2.95 2.54 0.69
C THR A 112 -3.04 4.04 0.50
N ALA A 113 -2.86 4.78 1.60
CA ALA A 113 -2.80 6.23 1.61
C ALA A 113 -1.59 6.73 2.41
N VAL A 114 -1.01 7.83 1.94
CA VAL A 114 0.01 8.59 2.65
C VAL A 114 -0.61 9.93 3.01
N PHE A 115 -0.60 10.26 4.30
CA PHE A 115 -1.29 11.42 4.88
C PHE A 115 -0.46 12.71 4.72
N THR A 116 0.03 12.93 3.51
CA THR A 116 0.54 14.25 3.09
C THR A 116 -0.61 15.23 2.94
N VAL A 117 -0.31 16.51 2.74
CA VAL A 117 -1.31 17.55 2.44
C VAL A 117 -0.91 18.19 1.11
N PRO A 118 -1.64 17.90 0.02
CA PRO A 118 -2.75 16.95 -0.15
C PRO A 118 -2.34 15.47 0.02
N GLU A 119 -3.33 14.58 0.20
CA GLU A 119 -3.14 13.14 0.36
C GLU A 119 -2.65 12.46 -0.93
N VAL A 120 -1.82 11.43 -0.79
CA VAL A 120 -1.48 10.50 -1.88
C VAL A 120 -2.10 9.15 -1.58
N ALA A 121 -2.87 8.61 -2.51
CA ALA A 121 -3.49 7.31 -2.36
C ALA A 121 -3.31 6.44 -3.61
N ARG A 122 -3.20 5.13 -3.41
CA ARG A 122 -3.12 4.18 -4.53
C ARG A 122 -3.78 2.85 -4.22
N VAL A 123 -4.16 2.14 -5.28
CA VAL A 123 -4.60 0.74 -5.22
C VAL A 123 -4.28 0.04 -6.53
N GLY A 124 -4.02 -1.25 -6.48
CA GLY A 124 -3.71 -2.07 -7.65
C GLY A 124 -2.31 -1.83 -8.22
N MET A 125 -2.14 -2.11 -9.49
CA MET A 125 -0.85 -2.14 -10.19
C MET A 125 -0.31 -0.74 -10.48
N LEU A 126 1.02 -0.60 -10.49
CA LEU A 126 1.70 0.49 -11.18
C LEU A 126 1.60 0.28 -12.70
N GLU A 127 1.74 1.36 -13.46
CA GLU A 127 1.70 1.25 -14.94
C GLU A 127 2.79 0.33 -15.49
N SER A 128 4.01 0.39 -14.94
CA SER A 128 5.10 -0.51 -15.32
C SER A 128 4.75 -1.97 -15.04
N GLU A 129 4.25 -2.27 -13.84
CA GLU A 129 3.83 -3.62 -13.43
C GLU A 129 2.75 -4.18 -14.37
N ALA A 130 1.74 -3.36 -14.71
CA ALA A 130 0.68 -3.77 -15.60
C ALA A 130 1.20 -4.06 -17.02
N ARG A 131 2.12 -3.23 -17.53
CA ARG A 131 2.74 -3.45 -18.84
C ARG A 131 3.65 -4.68 -18.85
N ASP A 132 4.46 -4.87 -17.81
CA ASP A 132 5.35 -6.02 -17.66
C ASP A 132 4.56 -7.33 -17.53
N ALA A 133 3.38 -7.27 -16.92
CA ALA A 133 2.42 -8.39 -16.88
C ALA A 133 1.69 -8.66 -18.20
N GLY A 134 1.95 -7.85 -19.25
CA GLY A 134 1.39 -8.05 -20.60
C GLY A 134 0.01 -7.47 -20.84
N TYR A 135 -0.50 -6.61 -19.95
CA TYR A 135 -1.76 -5.93 -20.19
C TYR A 135 -1.65 -4.84 -21.27
N ASP A 136 -2.69 -4.71 -22.09
CA ASP A 136 -2.86 -3.53 -22.97
C ASP A 136 -3.55 -2.42 -22.17
N VAL A 137 -2.72 -1.54 -21.59
CA VAL A 137 -3.15 -0.55 -20.61
C VAL A 137 -3.63 0.73 -21.29
N ASP A 138 -4.88 1.13 -21.00
CA ASP A 138 -5.38 2.49 -21.20
C ASP A 138 -5.04 3.30 -19.94
N VAL A 139 -4.20 4.32 -20.10
CA VAL A 139 -3.77 5.20 -19.01
C VAL A 139 -4.56 6.48 -19.07
N ARG A 140 -5.38 6.74 -18.07
CA ARG A 140 -6.19 7.95 -17.94
C ARG A 140 -5.59 8.83 -16.87
N PHE A 141 -4.92 9.89 -17.29
CA PHE A 141 -4.41 10.93 -16.40
C PHE A 141 -5.31 12.15 -16.47
N THR A 142 -5.68 12.68 -15.31
CA THR A 142 -6.56 13.85 -15.19
C THR A 142 -5.97 14.78 -14.14
N ASP A 143 -5.68 16.01 -14.52
CA ASP A 143 -5.48 17.12 -13.57
C ASP A 143 -6.85 17.52 -13.03
N THR A 144 -6.99 17.54 -11.72
CA THR A 144 -8.25 17.81 -11.03
C THR A 144 -8.21 19.07 -10.17
N GLY A 145 -7.11 19.83 -10.25
CA GLY A 145 -6.90 21.03 -9.41
C GLY A 145 -7.98 22.11 -9.60
N ASP A 146 -8.54 22.25 -10.80
CA ASP A 146 -9.61 23.20 -11.13
C ASP A 146 -11.03 22.64 -10.95
N TRP A 147 -11.16 21.37 -10.54
CA TRP A 147 -12.47 20.77 -10.29
C TRP A 147 -13.14 21.37 -9.06
N TYR A 148 -14.47 21.44 -9.07
CA TYR A 148 -15.24 22.09 -8.00
C TYR A 148 -14.91 21.56 -6.60
N SER A 149 -14.71 20.27 -6.45
CA SER A 149 -14.34 19.63 -5.18
C SER A 149 -13.05 20.19 -4.58
N ASN A 150 -12.05 20.52 -5.40
CA ASN A 150 -10.77 21.10 -5.00
C ASN A 150 -10.81 22.63 -4.97
N TYR A 151 -11.41 23.24 -6.00
CA TYR A 151 -11.54 24.70 -6.11
C TYR A 151 -12.23 25.32 -4.89
N ARG A 152 -13.32 24.72 -4.38
CA ARG A 152 -14.08 25.23 -3.23
C ARG A 152 -13.27 25.35 -1.93
N ILE A 153 -12.18 24.62 -1.81
CA ILE A 153 -11.29 24.62 -0.64
C ILE A 153 -9.94 25.30 -0.92
N GLY A 154 -9.76 25.83 -2.13
CA GLY A 154 -8.54 26.52 -2.54
C GLY A 154 -7.37 25.60 -2.87
N GLU A 155 -7.60 24.30 -3.09
CA GLU A 155 -6.55 23.37 -3.49
C GLU A 155 -6.41 23.36 -5.02
N THR A 156 -5.17 23.53 -5.49
CA THR A 156 -4.83 23.56 -6.92
C THR A 156 -3.93 22.40 -7.35
N SER A 157 -3.39 21.66 -6.37
CA SER A 157 -2.45 20.57 -6.61
C SER A 157 -3.17 19.23 -6.42
N ALA A 158 -3.92 18.81 -7.44
CA ALA A 158 -4.66 17.56 -7.40
C ALA A 158 -4.67 16.87 -8.76
N ALA A 159 -4.50 15.55 -8.78
CA ALA A 159 -4.49 14.76 -10.01
C ALA A 159 -4.92 13.30 -9.75
N ALA A 160 -5.37 12.64 -10.79
CA ALA A 160 -5.70 11.22 -10.77
C ALA A 160 -5.11 10.51 -11.99
N LYS A 161 -4.62 9.29 -11.79
CA LYS A 161 -4.18 8.38 -12.84
C LYS A 161 -4.87 7.05 -12.66
N VAL A 162 -5.66 6.62 -13.63
CA VAL A 162 -6.39 5.34 -13.62
C VAL A 162 -5.89 4.46 -14.74
N LEU A 163 -5.63 3.20 -14.44
CA LEU A 163 -5.17 2.18 -15.37
C LEU A 163 -6.32 1.23 -15.68
N VAL A 164 -6.65 1.09 -16.96
CA VAL A 164 -7.75 0.22 -17.42
C VAL A 164 -7.23 -0.77 -18.44
N ASP A 165 -7.57 -2.04 -18.31
CA ASP A 165 -7.30 -3.05 -19.33
C ASP A 165 -8.23 -2.84 -20.54
N LYS A 166 -7.65 -2.53 -21.70
CA LYS A 166 -8.42 -2.29 -22.94
C LYS A 166 -9.17 -3.52 -23.40
N SER A 167 -8.72 -4.72 -23.07
CA SER A 167 -9.31 -5.96 -23.55
C SER A 167 -10.70 -6.24 -22.95
N ASN A 168 -10.92 -5.82 -21.70
CA ASN A 168 -12.13 -6.13 -20.94
C ASN A 168 -12.70 -4.95 -20.14
N GLY A 169 -11.99 -3.82 -20.13
CA GLY A 169 -12.38 -2.60 -19.43
C GLY A 169 -12.19 -2.64 -17.90
N LYS A 170 -11.56 -3.67 -17.33
CA LYS A 170 -11.34 -3.78 -15.89
C LYS A 170 -10.32 -2.75 -15.40
N ILE A 171 -10.52 -2.28 -14.19
CA ILE A 171 -9.58 -1.39 -13.52
C ILE A 171 -8.41 -2.23 -13.00
N LEU A 172 -7.19 -1.87 -13.42
CA LEU A 172 -5.94 -2.51 -13.00
C LEU A 172 -5.30 -1.79 -11.84
N GLY A 173 -5.43 -0.46 -11.79
CA GLY A 173 -4.85 0.37 -10.76
C GLY A 173 -5.39 1.79 -10.78
N ALA A 174 -5.27 2.47 -9.64
CA ALA A 174 -5.57 3.89 -9.49
C ALA A 174 -4.55 4.56 -8.57
N HIS A 175 -4.12 5.76 -8.94
CA HIS A 175 -3.15 6.58 -8.22
C HIS A 175 -3.71 7.99 -8.14
N LEU A 176 -3.93 8.47 -6.93
CA LEU A 176 -4.64 9.69 -6.66
C LEU A 176 -3.77 10.62 -5.81
N PHE A 177 -3.81 11.89 -6.10
CA PHE A 177 -3.17 12.95 -5.33
C PHE A 177 -4.16 14.11 -5.18
N GLY A 178 -4.63 14.38 -3.98
CA GLY A 178 -5.63 15.42 -3.72
C GLY A 178 -6.32 15.26 -2.37
N PRO A 179 -7.09 16.27 -1.96
CA PRO A 179 -7.84 16.26 -0.69
C PRO A 179 -8.94 15.18 -0.69
N GLU A 180 -9.09 14.49 0.43
CA GLU A 180 -10.09 13.42 0.62
C GLU A 180 -9.92 12.22 -0.36
N TYR A 181 -8.79 12.15 -1.06
CA TYR A 181 -8.55 11.07 -2.04
C TYR A 181 -8.20 9.74 -1.36
N GLY A 182 -7.84 9.77 -0.07
CA GLY A 182 -7.79 8.58 0.78
C GLY A 182 -9.15 7.88 0.94
N GLU A 183 -10.26 8.63 0.87
CA GLU A 183 -11.61 8.05 0.82
C GLU A 183 -12.01 7.64 -0.60
N LEU A 184 -11.67 8.44 -1.60
CA LEU A 184 -12.00 8.15 -3.00
C LEU A 184 -11.35 6.85 -3.50
N ILE A 185 -10.12 6.54 -3.06
CA ILE A 185 -9.39 5.34 -3.47
C ILE A 185 -10.12 4.03 -3.11
N ASN A 186 -10.96 4.04 -2.07
CA ASN A 186 -11.72 2.86 -1.64
C ASN A 186 -12.70 2.35 -2.71
N PHE A 187 -13.25 3.24 -3.56
CA PHE A 187 -14.12 2.83 -4.67
C PHE A 187 -13.34 2.06 -5.74
N PHE A 188 -12.11 2.49 -6.03
CA PHE A 188 -11.23 1.77 -6.93
C PHE A 188 -10.79 0.43 -6.32
N GLY A 189 -10.50 0.41 -5.02
CA GLY A 189 -10.21 -0.83 -4.29
C GLY A 189 -11.35 -1.85 -4.40
N LEU A 190 -12.58 -1.41 -4.16
CA LEU A 190 -13.77 -2.23 -4.30
C LEU A 190 -13.95 -2.72 -5.75
N ALA A 191 -13.74 -1.84 -6.73
CA ALA A 191 -13.86 -2.20 -8.14
C ALA A 191 -12.84 -3.28 -8.56
N ILE A 192 -11.58 -3.15 -8.12
CA ILE A 192 -10.54 -4.16 -8.38
C ILE A 192 -10.89 -5.48 -7.66
N LYS A 193 -11.29 -5.42 -6.38
CA LYS A 193 -11.68 -6.58 -5.58
C LYS A 193 -12.80 -7.40 -6.22
N LEU A 194 -13.78 -6.73 -6.81
CA LEU A 194 -14.92 -7.35 -7.46
C LEU A 194 -14.72 -7.58 -8.97
N GLY A 195 -13.58 -7.18 -9.52
CA GLY A 195 -13.29 -7.31 -10.95
C GLY A 195 -14.20 -6.48 -11.84
N LEU A 196 -14.65 -5.30 -11.36
CA LEU A 196 -15.55 -4.42 -12.10
C LEU A 196 -14.82 -3.73 -13.26
N ALA A 197 -15.53 -3.55 -14.36
CA ALA A 197 -15.06 -2.67 -15.43
C ALA A 197 -15.28 -1.19 -15.07
N ALA A 198 -14.43 -0.30 -15.61
CA ALA A 198 -14.54 1.14 -15.46
C ALA A 198 -15.96 1.67 -15.78
N LYS A 199 -16.62 1.11 -16.82
CA LYS A 199 -18.00 1.45 -17.16
C LYS A 199 -18.99 1.17 -16.04
N GLN A 200 -18.80 0.09 -15.29
CA GLN A 200 -19.70 -0.27 -14.17
C GLN A 200 -19.49 0.70 -13.01
N LEU A 201 -18.24 1.02 -12.67
CA LEU A 201 -17.93 1.99 -11.63
C LEU A 201 -18.42 3.40 -12.01
N LYS A 202 -18.24 3.80 -13.28
CA LYS A 202 -18.75 5.08 -13.83
C LYS A 202 -20.26 5.20 -13.73
N SER A 203 -21.02 4.10 -13.73
CA SER A 203 -22.48 4.13 -13.63
C SER A 203 -23.00 4.39 -12.22
N MET A 204 -22.12 4.44 -11.22
CA MET A 204 -22.50 4.75 -9.85
C MET A 204 -22.98 6.22 -9.75
N THR A 205 -24.08 6.42 -9.04
CA THR A 205 -24.55 7.76 -8.67
C THR A 205 -24.07 8.08 -7.26
N ALA A 206 -23.21 9.07 -7.13
CA ALA A 206 -22.69 9.51 -5.84
C ALA A 206 -23.42 10.75 -5.32
N ALA A 207 -23.28 11.00 -4.02
CA ALA A 207 -23.79 12.23 -3.41
C ALA A 207 -23.05 13.45 -3.96
N TYR A 208 -23.76 14.49 -4.31
CA TYR A 208 -23.21 15.75 -4.85
C TYR A 208 -23.51 16.92 -3.89
N PRO A 209 -22.55 17.82 -3.63
CA PRO A 209 -21.14 17.79 -4.08
C PRO A 209 -20.26 17.00 -3.12
N SER A 210 -19.46 16.08 -3.63
CA SER A 210 -18.44 15.33 -2.87
C SER A 210 -17.33 14.87 -3.81
N VAL A 211 -16.17 14.50 -3.28
CA VAL A 211 -15.10 13.89 -4.11
C VAL A 211 -15.57 12.59 -4.78
N GLY A 212 -16.50 11.87 -4.17
CA GLY A 212 -17.12 10.70 -4.78
C GLY A 212 -17.91 11.01 -6.04
N SER A 213 -18.45 12.24 -6.18
CA SER A 213 -19.17 12.65 -7.40
C SER A 213 -18.25 12.85 -8.60
N ASP A 214 -16.96 13.04 -8.37
CA ASP A 214 -15.95 13.21 -9.42
C ASP A 214 -15.52 11.88 -10.06
N LEU A 215 -15.81 10.75 -9.38
CA LEU A 215 -15.40 9.42 -9.79
C LEU A 215 -15.74 9.10 -11.26
N GLY A 216 -16.96 9.45 -11.69
CA GLY A 216 -17.40 9.21 -13.06
C GLY A 216 -16.62 9.97 -14.13
N SER A 217 -15.99 11.09 -13.78
CA SER A 217 -15.19 11.91 -14.67
C SER A 217 -13.72 11.47 -14.75
N LEU A 218 -13.29 10.64 -13.82
CA LEU A 218 -11.97 9.99 -13.83
C LEU A 218 -11.92 8.71 -14.70
N LEU A 219 -13.09 8.23 -15.17
CA LEU A 219 -13.28 6.93 -15.82
C LEU A 219 -13.78 7.02 -17.27
#